data_543bdca30e020631cebee16290805a7b
#
_entry.id   543bdca30e020631cebee16290805a7b
#
_cell.length_a   1.000
_cell.length_b   1.000
_cell.length_c   1.000
_cell.angle_alpha   90.00
_cell.angle_beta   90.00
_cell.angle_gamma   90.00
#
_symmetry.space_group_name_H-M   'P 1'
#
loop_
_entity.id
_entity.type
_entity.pdbx_description
1 polymer ?
#
loop_
_entity_poly.entity_id
_entity_poly.type
_entity_poly.pdbx_seq_one_letter_code
_entity_poly.pdbx_strand_id
1 'polypeptide(L)'
;AMVKISTDGKKATFDPATGFIAFPGGSKKFTIRFDKKSNLYWTIANVIPEAIKQSTDRTNPAGIRNTQALFSSPDLIHWEQKKVLLQHDDIKNHGFQYVDWVFNGKDILFLSRTAYDDGVGGAHNNHDANFLTFHKIKKFRKIK
;
A
#
# COMPACT_ATOMS: atom_id res chain seq x y z
N ALA A 1 -0.33 2.21 14.41
CA ALA A 1 0.22 1.83 15.71
C ALA A 1 0.61 0.35 15.72
N MET A 2 1.65 0.01 16.46
CA MET A 2 2.10 -1.37 16.67
C MET A 2 1.69 -1.82 18.07
N VAL A 3 0.93 -2.92 18.15
CA VAL A 3 0.52 -3.55 19.40
C VAL A 3 1.29 -4.85 19.58
N LYS A 4 1.91 -5.04 20.73
CA LYS A 4 2.62 -6.26 21.07
C LYS A 4 1.65 -7.29 21.64
N ILE A 5 1.67 -8.49 21.11
CA ILE A 5 0.92 -9.64 21.64
C ILE A 5 1.88 -10.53 22.41
N SER A 6 1.49 -10.95 23.62
CA SER A 6 2.27 -11.91 24.43
C SER A 6 2.40 -13.26 23.71
N THR A 7 3.45 -14.01 24.02
CA THR A 7 3.74 -15.31 23.38
C THR A 7 2.59 -16.32 23.54
N ASP A 8 1.86 -16.24 24.64
CA ASP A 8 0.68 -17.09 24.90
C ASP A 8 -0.62 -16.56 24.26
N GLY A 9 -0.55 -15.41 23.56
CA GLY A 9 -1.69 -14.78 22.87
C GLY A 9 -2.73 -14.11 23.77
N LYS A 10 -2.51 -14.07 25.09
CA LYS A 10 -3.52 -13.62 26.05
C LYS A 10 -3.48 -12.14 26.38
N LYS A 11 -2.38 -11.47 26.08
CA LYS A 11 -2.19 -10.05 26.41
C LYS A 11 -1.77 -9.26 25.20
N ALA A 12 -2.49 -8.15 24.94
CA ALA A 12 -2.12 -7.11 23.99
C ALA A 12 -1.63 -5.88 24.75
N THR A 13 -0.49 -5.31 24.34
CA THR A 13 0.11 -4.14 24.99
C THR A 13 0.45 -3.09 23.94
N PHE A 14 0.02 -1.87 24.17
CA PHE A 14 0.41 -0.71 23.39
C PHE A 14 1.24 0.24 24.25
N ASP A 15 2.39 0.65 23.76
CA ASP A 15 3.24 1.67 24.38
C ASP A 15 3.20 2.93 23.52
N PRO A 16 2.64 4.04 24.02
CA PRO A 16 2.56 5.29 23.26
C PRO A 16 3.91 5.88 22.86
N ALA A 17 4.96 5.62 23.65
CA ALA A 17 6.29 6.16 23.37
C ALA A 17 6.96 5.51 22.17
N THR A 18 6.66 4.23 21.89
CA THR A 18 7.34 3.44 20.86
C THR A 18 6.39 2.78 19.86
N GLY A 19 5.09 2.82 20.11
CA GLY A 19 4.09 2.10 19.33
C GLY A 19 3.53 2.87 18.11
N PHE A 20 3.82 4.16 17.97
CA PHE A 20 3.45 4.92 16.78
C PHE A 20 4.55 4.80 15.73
N ILE A 21 4.27 4.09 14.65
CA ILE A 21 5.22 3.85 13.56
C ILE A 21 4.83 4.71 12.35
N ALA A 22 5.82 5.39 11.75
CA ALA A 22 5.66 6.04 10.46
C ALA A 22 5.53 4.96 9.37
N PHE A 23 4.30 4.59 9.05
CA PHE A 23 4.01 3.57 8.05
C PHE A 23 3.78 4.22 6.68
N PRO A 24 4.40 3.71 5.59
CA PRO A 24 4.09 4.18 4.25
C PRO A 24 2.64 3.85 3.88
N GLY A 25 1.95 4.81 3.30
CA GLY A 25 0.59 4.60 2.85
C GLY A 25 -0.40 5.60 3.45
N GLY A 26 -0.93 6.47 2.65
CA GLY A 26 -1.78 7.59 3.03
C GLY A 26 -3.14 7.19 3.61
N SER A 27 -3.20 6.69 4.84
CA SER A 27 -4.45 6.34 5.57
C SER A 27 -5.36 5.35 4.83
N LYS A 28 -4.78 4.40 4.08
CA LYS A 28 -5.52 3.35 3.36
C LYS A 28 -5.32 1.99 4.01
N LYS A 29 -6.17 1.03 3.65
CA LYS A 29 -6.02 -0.37 4.03
C LYS A 29 -4.78 -0.97 3.39
N PHE A 30 -4.11 -1.86 4.12
CA PHE A 30 -2.93 -2.58 3.69
C PHE A 30 -2.93 -4.00 4.28
N THR A 31 -2.10 -4.87 3.72
CA THR A 31 -1.81 -6.20 4.24
C THR A 31 -0.30 -6.36 4.32
N ILE A 32 0.22 -6.77 5.48
CA ILE A 32 1.65 -7.08 5.67
C ILE A 32 1.81 -8.59 5.72
N ARG A 33 2.82 -9.11 5.00
CA ARG A 33 3.17 -10.54 5.02
C ARG A 33 4.67 -10.71 5.18
N PHE A 34 5.07 -11.69 6.00
CA PHE A 34 6.48 -12.03 6.19
C PHE A 34 6.93 -13.07 5.16
N ASP A 35 8.04 -12.80 4.48
CA ASP A 35 8.68 -13.72 3.56
C ASP A 35 9.92 -14.36 4.18
N LYS A 36 9.82 -15.64 4.54
CA LYS A 36 10.91 -16.39 5.17
C LYS A 36 12.18 -16.46 4.30
N LYS A 37 12.06 -16.37 2.96
CA LYS A 37 13.22 -16.49 2.06
C LYS A 37 14.07 -15.23 2.01
N SER A 38 13.48 -14.05 2.09
CA SER A 38 14.19 -12.78 2.16
C SER A 38 14.40 -12.29 3.59
N ASN A 39 13.75 -12.93 4.58
CA ASN A 39 13.69 -12.49 5.97
C ASN A 39 13.18 -11.05 6.12
N LEU A 40 12.21 -10.66 5.29
CA LEU A 40 11.61 -9.32 5.24
C LEU A 40 10.09 -9.40 5.33
N TYR A 41 9.52 -8.36 5.91
CA TYR A 41 8.10 -8.04 5.78
C TYR A 41 7.88 -7.29 4.48
N TRP A 42 6.78 -7.58 3.80
CA TRP A 42 6.39 -6.95 2.55
C TRP A 42 4.99 -6.40 2.65
N THR A 43 4.74 -5.30 1.98
CA THR A 43 3.40 -4.72 1.84
C THR A 43 3.26 -4.00 0.51
N ILE A 44 2.02 -3.95 0.02
CA ILE A 44 1.61 -3.02 -1.04
C ILE A 44 0.72 -1.99 -0.37
N ALA A 45 1.06 -0.73 -0.52
CA ALA A 45 0.33 0.38 0.09
C ALA A 45 0.22 1.57 -0.87
N ASN A 46 -0.77 2.43 -0.63
CA ASN A 46 -0.82 3.69 -1.33
C ASN A 46 0.31 4.61 -0.88
N VAL A 47 0.81 5.38 -1.82
CA VAL A 47 1.83 6.41 -1.58
C VAL A 47 1.28 7.76 -2.03
N ILE A 48 1.65 8.82 -1.34
CA ILE A 48 1.37 10.17 -1.80
C ILE A 48 2.60 10.62 -2.59
N PRO A 49 2.49 10.87 -3.91
CA PRO A 49 3.60 11.34 -4.71
C PRO A 49 4.20 12.63 -4.14
N GLU A 50 5.51 12.78 -4.24
CA GLU A 50 6.22 13.92 -3.65
C GLU A 50 5.74 15.26 -4.21
N ALA A 51 5.44 15.32 -5.50
CA ALA A 51 4.87 16.51 -6.14
C ALA A 51 3.54 16.96 -5.49
N ILE A 52 2.73 16.02 -4.99
CA ILE A 52 1.48 16.34 -4.29
C ILE A 52 1.76 16.79 -2.87
N LYS A 53 2.74 16.21 -2.18
CA LYS A 53 3.12 16.63 -0.83
C LYS A 53 3.66 18.06 -0.79
N GLN A 54 4.33 18.48 -1.85
CA GLN A 54 4.92 19.84 -1.99
C GLN A 54 3.90 20.86 -2.51
N SER A 55 2.74 20.42 -2.98
CA SER A 55 1.68 21.31 -3.44
C SER A 55 1.13 22.15 -2.28
N THR A 56 0.85 23.41 -2.57
CA THR A 56 0.14 24.32 -1.63
C THR A 56 -1.34 23.97 -1.49
N ASP A 57 -1.86 23.12 -2.39
CA ASP A 57 -3.21 22.62 -2.31
C ASP A 57 -3.33 21.66 -1.10
N ARG A 58 -4.15 22.03 -0.12
CA ARG A 58 -4.38 21.29 1.13
C ARG A 58 -5.24 20.05 0.90
N THR A 59 -4.96 19.28 -0.12
CA THR A 59 -5.67 18.03 -0.40
C THR A 59 -5.48 17.07 0.77
N ASN A 60 -6.57 16.59 1.35
CA ASN A 60 -6.52 15.62 2.43
C ASN A 60 -5.77 14.36 1.95
N PRO A 61 -4.64 13.96 2.59
CA PRO A 61 -3.88 12.78 2.22
C PRO A 61 -4.73 11.51 2.09
N ALA A 62 -5.80 11.38 2.88
CA ALA A 62 -6.72 10.27 2.78
C ALA A 62 -7.51 10.25 1.44
N GLY A 63 -7.62 11.37 0.74
CA GLY A 63 -8.21 11.48 -0.59
C GLY A 63 -7.28 11.11 -1.74
N ILE A 64 -5.96 11.01 -1.52
CA ILE A 64 -5.00 10.69 -2.57
C ILE A 64 -4.90 9.17 -2.73
N ARG A 65 -5.27 8.64 -3.90
CA ARG A 65 -5.36 7.19 -4.16
C ARG A 65 -4.67 6.76 -5.47
N ASN A 66 -4.10 7.70 -6.20
CA ASN A 66 -3.61 7.52 -7.57
C ASN A 66 -2.28 6.76 -7.68
N THR A 67 -1.69 6.32 -6.58
CA THR A 67 -0.41 5.61 -6.61
C THR A 67 -0.38 4.46 -5.60
N GLN A 68 0.05 3.28 -6.04
CA GLN A 68 0.38 2.13 -5.20
C GLN A 68 1.84 1.71 -5.39
N ALA A 69 2.51 1.37 -4.31
CA ALA A 69 3.90 0.92 -4.34
C ALA A 69 4.12 -0.31 -3.47
N LEU A 70 5.16 -1.07 -3.80
CA LEU A 70 5.70 -2.19 -3.03
C LEU A 70 6.72 -1.65 -2.03
N PHE A 71 6.60 -2.12 -0.80
CA PHE A 71 7.53 -1.80 0.29
C PHE A 71 8.06 -3.07 0.95
N SER A 72 9.24 -2.97 1.54
CA SER A 72 9.77 -3.98 2.44
C SER A 72 10.30 -3.39 3.73
N SER A 73 10.34 -4.19 4.79
CA SER A 73 10.89 -3.82 6.09
C SER A 73 11.54 -5.03 6.76
N PRO A 74 12.69 -4.87 7.43
CA PRO A 74 13.27 -5.93 8.25
C PRO A 74 12.57 -6.11 9.60
N ASP A 75 11.86 -5.10 10.10
CA ASP A 75 11.45 -4.98 11.50
C ASP A 75 10.05 -4.38 11.73
N LEU A 76 9.28 -4.10 10.68
CA LEU A 76 7.97 -3.42 10.70
C LEU A 76 8.05 -1.93 11.09
N ILE A 77 9.23 -1.39 11.33
CA ILE A 77 9.48 0.00 11.72
C ILE A 77 10.10 0.77 10.57
N HIS A 78 11.17 0.23 9.98
CA HIS A 78 11.93 0.85 8.90
C HIS A 78 11.44 0.31 7.56
N TRP A 79 10.67 1.11 6.84
CA TRP A 79 10.08 0.73 5.55
C TRP A 79 10.82 1.39 4.39
N GLU A 80 11.16 0.58 3.40
CA GLU A 80 11.78 1.02 2.15
C GLU A 80 10.83 0.81 0.98
N GLN A 81 10.64 1.86 0.17
CA GLN A 81 9.91 1.75 -1.08
C GLN A 81 10.76 1.06 -2.14
N LYS A 82 10.30 -0.08 -2.61
CA LYS A 82 11.00 -0.88 -3.64
C LYS A 82 10.58 -0.52 -5.06
N LYS A 83 9.30 -0.29 -5.27
CA LYS A 83 8.80 -0.03 -6.62
C LYS A 83 7.43 0.61 -6.60
N VAL A 84 7.22 1.63 -7.42
CA VAL A 84 5.87 2.08 -7.80
C VAL A 84 5.28 1.04 -8.75
N LEU A 85 4.08 0.56 -8.44
CA LEU A 85 3.39 -0.50 -9.18
C LEU A 85 2.33 0.05 -10.13
N LEU A 86 1.50 0.94 -9.62
CA LEU A 86 0.41 1.58 -10.33
C LEU A 86 0.45 3.07 -10.01
N GLN A 87 0.29 3.90 -11.03
CA GLN A 87 0.26 5.35 -10.89
C GLN A 87 -0.56 5.98 -12.01
N HIS A 88 -1.27 7.04 -11.69
CA HIS A 88 -1.95 7.91 -12.64
C HIS A 88 -1.81 9.37 -12.20
N ASP A 89 -1.80 10.32 -13.15
CA ASP A 89 -1.62 11.75 -12.83
C ASP A 89 -2.90 12.38 -12.26
N ASP A 90 -4.06 11.95 -12.73
CA ASP A 90 -5.35 12.43 -12.20
C ASP A 90 -5.63 11.83 -10.82
N ILE A 91 -5.63 12.70 -9.81
CA ILE A 91 -5.91 12.35 -8.41
C ILE A 91 -7.40 12.38 -8.06
N LYS A 92 -8.26 12.92 -8.95
CA LYS A 92 -9.69 13.08 -8.66
C LYS A 92 -10.50 11.87 -9.08
N ASN A 93 -10.26 11.36 -10.28
CA ASN A 93 -11.07 10.29 -10.86
C ASN A 93 -10.35 8.94 -10.90
N HIS A 94 -9.01 8.91 -10.75
CA HIS A 94 -8.22 7.68 -10.79
C HIS A 94 -7.72 7.27 -9.41
N GLY A 95 -7.87 5.98 -9.08
CA GLY A 95 -7.45 5.47 -7.79
C GLY A 95 -7.24 3.96 -7.77
N PHE A 96 -6.24 3.56 -7.00
CA PHE A 96 -5.89 2.17 -6.73
C PHE A 96 -5.97 1.96 -5.22
N GLN A 97 -6.79 1.01 -4.75
CA GLN A 97 -7.06 0.93 -3.31
C GLN A 97 -7.52 -0.45 -2.88
N TYR A 98 -7.61 -0.65 -1.56
CA TYR A 98 -8.08 -1.90 -0.96
C TYR A 98 -7.37 -3.12 -1.53
N VAL A 99 -6.04 -2.99 -1.67
CA VAL A 99 -5.19 -4.05 -2.22
C VAL A 99 -5.14 -5.25 -1.27
N ASP A 100 -5.30 -6.44 -1.83
CA ASP A 100 -4.87 -7.67 -1.18
C ASP A 100 -3.99 -8.47 -2.13
N TRP A 101 -3.09 -9.29 -1.56
CA TRP A 101 -2.04 -9.93 -2.33
C TRP A 101 -1.52 -11.20 -1.67
N VAL A 102 -0.89 -12.06 -2.45
CA VAL A 102 -0.30 -13.31 -1.96
C VAL A 102 1.07 -13.55 -2.61
N PHE A 103 1.93 -14.29 -1.92
CA PHE A 103 3.13 -14.85 -2.54
C PHE A 103 2.76 -16.00 -3.47
N ASN A 104 3.30 -15.99 -4.67
CA ASN A 104 3.25 -17.10 -5.62
C ASN A 104 4.67 -17.48 -6.07
N GLY A 105 5.32 -18.31 -5.29
CA GLY A 105 6.71 -18.73 -5.51
C GLY A 105 7.70 -17.57 -5.44
N LYS A 106 8.22 -17.15 -6.60
CA LYS A 106 9.13 -15.99 -6.73
C LYS A 106 8.41 -14.67 -7.03
N ASP A 107 7.12 -14.72 -7.25
CA ASP A 107 6.30 -13.60 -7.69
C ASP A 107 5.30 -13.20 -6.57
N ILE A 108 4.72 -12.01 -6.69
CA ILE A 108 3.53 -11.59 -5.93
C ILE A 108 2.37 -11.46 -6.91
N LEU A 109 1.21 -11.96 -6.53
CA LEU A 109 -0.07 -11.71 -7.21
C LEU A 109 -0.89 -10.78 -6.34
N PHE A 110 -1.52 -9.75 -6.94
CA PHE A 110 -2.37 -8.84 -6.19
C PHE A 110 -3.59 -8.40 -6.97
N LEU A 111 -4.62 -8.07 -6.22
CA LEU A 111 -5.84 -7.44 -6.70
C LEU A 111 -5.88 -6.00 -6.19
N SER A 112 -6.30 -5.09 -7.03
CA SER A 112 -6.54 -3.69 -6.66
C SER A 112 -7.95 -3.29 -7.09
N ARG A 113 -8.69 -2.70 -6.17
CA ARG A 113 -9.91 -2.00 -6.48
C ARG A 113 -9.53 -0.70 -7.19
N THR A 114 -9.92 -0.56 -8.46
CA THR A 114 -9.38 0.45 -9.38
C THR A 114 -10.48 1.35 -9.92
N ALA A 115 -10.29 2.64 -9.76
CA ALA A 115 -11.06 3.68 -10.44
C ALA A 115 -10.27 4.13 -11.66
N TYR A 116 -10.84 3.95 -12.85
CA TYR A 116 -10.15 4.23 -14.13
C TYR A 116 -11.12 4.54 -15.26
N ASP A 117 -10.59 4.95 -16.42
CA ASP A 117 -11.36 5.13 -17.64
C ASP A 117 -11.89 3.80 -18.16
N ASP A 118 -13.16 3.77 -18.57
CA ASP A 118 -13.84 2.57 -19.08
C ASP A 118 -14.48 2.75 -20.46
N GLY A 119 -14.31 3.91 -21.07
CA GLY A 119 -14.87 4.25 -22.38
C GLY A 119 -16.35 4.62 -22.36
N VAL A 120 -17.01 4.60 -21.19
CA VAL A 120 -18.44 4.95 -21.02
C VAL A 120 -18.67 5.97 -19.91
N GLY A 121 -17.65 6.75 -19.57
CA GLY A 121 -17.73 7.82 -18.56
C GLY A 121 -16.72 7.69 -17.43
N GLY A 122 -16.12 6.52 -17.25
CA GLY A 122 -15.11 6.29 -16.21
C GLY A 122 -15.69 6.23 -14.79
N ALA A 123 -14.82 6.19 -13.80
CA ALA A 123 -15.21 6.26 -12.41
C ALA A 123 -15.62 7.69 -12.02
N HIS A 124 -16.67 7.83 -11.20
CA HIS A 124 -17.15 9.15 -10.75
C HIS A 124 -16.12 9.89 -9.88
N ASN A 125 -15.29 9.17 -9.18
CA ASN A 125 -14.20 9.69 -8.36
C ASN A 125 -13.19 8.58 -8.06
N ASN A 126 -12.06 8.92 -7.45
CA ASN A 126 -10.97 7.98 -7.15
C ASN A 126 -11.33 6.89 -6.13
N HIS A 127 -12.44 7.05 -5.39
CA HIS A 127 -12.90 6.07 -4.42
C HIS A 127 -13.90 5.08 -5.02
N ASP A 128 -14.75 5.51 -5.94
CA ASP A 128 -15.82 4.71 -6.51
C ASP A 128 -15.30 3.90 -7.70
N ALA A 129 -14.59 2.84 -7.36
CA ALA A 129 -13.93 1.98 -8.32
C ALA A 129 -14.93 1.26 -9.23
N ASN A 130 -14.69 1.32 -10.53
CA ASN A 130 -15.43 0.61 -11.57
C ASN A 130 -14.77 -0.70 -12.00
N PHE A 131 -13.52 -0.97 -11.53
CA PHE A 131 -12.79 -2.20 -11.82
C PHE A 131 -12.27 -2.89 -10.57
N LEU A 132 -12.11 -4.21 -10.67
CA LEU A 132 -11.21 -5.02 -9.86
C LEU A 132 -10.10 -5.54 -10.77
N THR A 133 -8.89 -5.02 -10.61
CA THR A 133 -7.78 -5.35 -11.51
C THR A 133 -6.83 -6.35 -10.87
N PHE A 134 -6.36 -7.31 -11.69
CA PHE A 134 -5.38 -8.33 -11.29
C PHE A 134 -4.00 -7.98 -11.83
N HIS A 135 -2.99 -8.13 -10.97
CA HIS A 135 -1.61 -7.78 -11.30
C HIS A 135 -0.62 -8.81 -10.78
N LYS A 136 0.57 -8.82 -11.39
CA LYS A 136 1.66 -9.71 -11.03
C LYS A 136 2.98 -8.96 -10.94
N ILE A 137 3.66 -9.06 -9.79
CA ILE A 137 5.03 -8.58 -9.60
C ILE A 137 5.97 -9.77 -9.76
N LYS A 138 6.72 -9.77 -10.86
CA LYS A 138 7.68 -10.85 -11.17
C LYS A 138 8.94 -10.70 -10.33
N LYS A 139 9.44 -11.81 -9.75
CA LYS A 139 10.74 -11.90 -9.04
C LYS A 139 10.91 -10.79 -7.99
N PHE A 140 9.91 -10.53 -7.17
CA PHE A 140 9.83 -9.38 -6.25
C PHE A 140 11.06 -9.24 -5.34
N ARG A 141 11.69 -10.35 -4.90
CA ARG A 141 12.92 -10.33 -4.07
C ARG A 141 14.15 -9.76 -4.76
N LYS A 142 14.11 -9.56 -6.10
CA LYS A 142 15.20 -8.98 -6.90
C LYS A 142 15.01 -7.49 -7.19
N ILE A 143 13.90 -6.90 -6.76
CA ILE A 143 13.64 -5.47 -6.88
C ILE A 143 14.49 -4.77 -5.82
N LYS A 144 15.38 -3.88 -6.31
CA LYS A 144 16.28 -3.06 -5.47
C LYS A 144 15.55 -1.82 -4.97
#